data_19a71ba25aad8297a64818aa6904736d
#
_entry.id   19a71ba25aad8297a64818aa6904736d
#
_cell.length_a   1.000
_cell.length_b   1.000
_cell.length_c   1.000
_cell.angle_alpha   90.00
_cell.angle_beta   90.00
_cell.angle_gamma   90.00
#
_symmetry.space_group_name_H-M   'P 1'
#
loop_
_entity.id
_entity.type
_entity.pdbx_description
1 polymer ?
#
loop_
_entity_poly.entity_id
_entity_poly.type
_entity_poly.pdbx_seq_one_letter_code
_entity_poly.pdbx_strand_id
1 'polypeptide(L)'
;AIFLKEILENHKLSVNLYTSPHLINFNERIRINNKLISEEKLIKILEEVETKNENKPITFFEITTAAAIIAFNKYPSDVNIIETGLGGRLDATNIIENKKLTIITKIGFDHIEFLGKKIEDIAREKAGIFRKNTPVIIAKQKNKKARKTLLACATKLKTEIIDIENISLNTTLGLSGDHQYENASTAYTAAKIILPLLSLSKTKLALKQTTWPGRVHQIEHGNIINYRKNITILDGAHNEDSAYVLDKYLNKKSLGKWNLIIGMLRNRDVKDFVNIFKNHINKVFAITIPDIESSYSPDQIIVKLKKSGLQVLPAKDLENALQIADKEVPLLITGSLYLAGYTLRFNDTKIN
;
A
#
# COMPACT_ATOMS: atom_id res chain seq x y z
N ALA A 1 -1.05 -7.86 -3.46
CA ALA A 1 0.23 -8.58 -3.52
C ALA A 1 0.43 -9.46 -2.29
N ILE A 2 0.47 -8.92 -1.05
CA ILE A 2 0.88 -9.69 0.13
C ILE A 2 -0.03 -10.89 0.45
N PHE A 3 -1.35 -10.76 0.41
CA PHE A 3 -2.25 -11.90 0.63
C PHE A 3 -2.00 -13.04 -0.36
N LEU A 4 -1.74 -12.71 -1.64
CA LEU A 4 -1.43 -13.73 -2.64
C LEU A 4 -0.13 -14.47 -2.31
N LYS A 5 0.92 -13.70 -1.95
CA LYS A 5 2.20 -14.27 -1.50
C LYS A 5 1.98 -15.24 -0.34
N GLU A 6 1.33 -14.80 0.73
CA GLU A 6 1.12 -15.61 1.93
C GLU A 6 0.29 -16.88 1.63
N ILE A 7 -0.72 -16.80 0.77
CA ILE A 7 -1.49 -17.97 0.36
C ILE A 7 -0.57 -18.97 -0.35
N LEU A 8 0.21 -18.54 -1.33
CA LEU A 8 1.07 -19.43 -2.12
C LEU A 8 2.17 -20.07 -1.25
N GLU A 9 2.80 -19.29 -0.38
CA GLU A 9 3.84 -19.78 0.53
C GLU A 9 3.31 -20.82 1.53
N ASN A 10 2.12 -20.61 2.09
CA ASN A 10 1.48 -21.61 2.95
C ASN A 10 1.14 -22.91 2.21
N HIS A 11 1.09 -22.87 0.87
CA HIS A 11 0.96 -24.04 0.01
C HIS A 11 2.31 -24.55 -0.51
N LYS A 12 3.43 -24.11 0.08
CA LYS A 12 4.80 -24.56 -0.21
C LYS A 12 5.35 -24.14 -1.57
N LEU A 13 4.78 -23.12 -2.20
CA LEU A 13 5.39 -22.48 -3.36
C LEU A 13 6.42 -21.46 -2.91
N SER A 14 7.52 -21.39 -3.63
CA SER A 14 8.48 -20.30 -3.52
C SER A 14 7.95 -19.07 -4.25
N VAL A 15 8.04 -17.90 -3.63
CA VAL A 15 7.49 -16.66 -4.19
C VAL A 15 8.54 -15.56 -4.15
N ASN A 16 8.75 -14.93 -5.30
CA ASN A 16 9.43 -13.65 -5.37
C ASN A 16 8.37 -12.53 -5.42
N LEU A 17 8.64 -11.43 -4.73
CA LEU A 17 7.70 -10.31 -4.65
C LEU A 17 8.44 -8.98 -4.89
N TYR A 18 7.93 -8.17 -5.83
CA TYR A 18 8.30 -6.78 -6.03
C TYR A 18 7.16 -5.86 -5.66
N THR A 19 7.42 -4.91 -4.73
CA THR A 19 6.44 -3.93 -4.23
C THR A 19 7.04 -2.53 -4.17
N SER A 20 6.17 -1.51 -4.19
CA SER A 20 6.59 -0.11 -4.02
C SER A 20 5.49 0.76 -3.38
N PRO A 21 5.87 1.80 -2.62
CA PRO A 21 7.24 2.09 -2.13
C PRO A 21 7.62 1.21 -0.93
N HIS A 22 8.86 1.34 -0.45
CA HIS A 22 9.27 0.79 0.85
C HIS A 22 8.83 1.73 2.00
N LEU A 23 8.86 1.25 3.23
CA LEU A 23 8.55 2.03 4.42
C LEU A 23 9.82 2.52 5.14
N ILE A 24 10.73 1.62 5.45
CA ILE A 24 11.98 1.92 6.19
C ILE A 24 13.21 1.76 5.30
N ASN A 25 13.37 0.57 4.72
CA ASN A 25 14.58 0.19 3.99
C ASN A 25 14.25 -0.13 2.53
N PHE A 26 15.15 0.26 1.64
CA PHE A 26 14.98 0.07 0.20
C PHE A 26 14.79 -1.41 -0.20
N ASN A 27 15.47 -2.34 0.49
CA ASN A 27 15.40 -3.77 0.20
C ASN A 27 14.01 -4.39 0.44
N GLU A 28 13.10 -3.71 1.15
CA GLU A 28 11.69 -4.14 1.30
C GLU A 28 10.98 -4.31 -0.04
N ARG A 29 11.45 -3.57 -1.07
CA ARG A 29 10.86 -3.63 -2.41
C ARG A 29 11.06 -4.96 -3.11
N ILE A 30 12.08 -5.73 -2.73
CA ILE A 30 12.46 -6.98 -3.42
C ILE A 30 12.54 -8.11 -2.40
N ARG A 31 11.66 -9.07 -2.54
CA ARG A 31 11.70 -10.32 -1.77
C ARG A 31 12.04 -11.48 -2.70
N ILE A 32 12.97 -12.30 -2.27
CA ILE A 32 13.45 -13.48 -3.00
C ILE A 32 13.21 -14.70 -2.14
N ASN A 33 12.46 -15.67 -2.66
CA ASN A 33 12.15 -16.91 -1.94
C ASN A 33 11.71 -16.61 -0.49
N ASN A 34 10.71 -15.75 -0.35
CA ASN A 34 10.04 -15.41 0.91
C ASN A 34 10.85 -14.51 1.87
N LYS A 35 12.05 -14.07 1.50
CA LYS A 35 12.91 -13.22 2.35
C LYS A 35 13.23 -11.91 1.66
N LEU A 36 13.42 -10.87 2.45
CA LEU A 36 13.99 -9.63 1.91
C LEU A 36 15.34 -9.93 1.22
N ILE A 37 15.58 -9.28 0.10
CA ILE A 37 16.89 -9.33 -0.52
C ILE A 37 17.93 -8.77 0.47
N SER A 38 19.06 -9.47 0.65
CA SER A 38 20.12 -8.94 1.48
C SER A 38 20.77 -7.72 0.82
N GLU A 39 21.25 -6.81 1.65
CA GLU A 39 21.92 -5.59 1.17
C GLU A 39 23.07 -5.90 0.23
N GLU A 40 23.90 -6.90 0.57
CA GLU A 40 25.00 -7.36 -0.27
C GLU A 40 24.55 -7.82 -1.67
N LYS A 41 23.46 -8.60 -1.74
CA LYS A 41 22.90 -9.05 -3.03
C LYS A 41 22.32 -7.89 -3.83
N LEU A 42 21.66 -6.97 -3.13
CA LEU A 42 21.06 -5.80 -3.75
C LEU A 42 22.13 -4.89 -4.37
N ILE A 43 23.21 -4.61 -3.64
CA ILE A 43 24.34 -3.81 -4.13
C ILE A 43 24.91 -4.43 -5.42
N LYS A 44 25.26 -5.73 -5.40
CA LYS A 44 25.81 -6.42 -6.58
C LYS A 44 24.87 -6.35 -7.80
N ILE A 45 23.56 -6.40 -7.57
CA ILE A 45 22.57 -6.30 -8.64
C ILE A 45 22.46 -4.86 -9.16
N LEU A 46 22.52 -3.87 -8.28
CA LEU A 46 22.50 -2.46 -8.69
C LEU A 46 23.75 -2.09 -9.50
N GLU A 47 24.93 -2.57 -9.11
CA GLU A 47 26.16 -2.43 -9.87
C GLU A 47 26.05 -3.06 -11.27
N GLU A 48 25.40 -4.22 -11.39
CA GLU A 48 25.12 -4.82 -12.69
C GLU A 48 24.16 -3.97 -13.54
N VAL A 49 23.10 -3.40 -12.91
CA VAL A 49 22.17 -2.50 -13.60
C VAL A 49 22.91 -1.26 -14.10
N GLU A 50 23.75 -0.65 -13.26
CA GLU A 50 24.55 0.53 -13.62
C GLU A 50 25.48 0.24 -14.79
N THR A 51 26.22 -0.87 -14.74
CA THR A 51 27.10 -1.32 -15.81
C THR A 51 26.35 -1.50 -17.14
N LYS A 52 25.19 -2.15 -17.11
CA LYS A 52 24.36 -2.38 -18.32
C LYS A 52 23.68 -1.10 -18.83
N ASN A 53 23.44 -0.14 -17.97
CA ASN A 53 22.83 1.13 -18.34
C ASN A 53 23.77 2.06 -19.11
N GLU A 54 25.08 1.88 -19.01
CA GLU A 54 26.10 2.64 -19.77
C GLU A 54 25.92 4.17 -19.62
N ASN A 55 25.63 4.63 -18.41
CA ASN A 55 25.34 6.05 -18.08
C ASN A 55 24.19 6.70 -18.87
N LYS A 56 23.28 5.91 -19.47
CA LYS A 56 22.09 6.45 -20.12
C LYS A 56 21.11 7.00 -19.08
N PRO A 57 20.34 8.05 -19.41
CA PRO A 57 19.32 8.55 -18.51
C PRO A 57 18.33 7.45 -18.13
N ILE A 58 18.12 7.26 -16.83
CA ILE A 58 17.24 6.25 -16.27
C ILE A 58 16.62 6.78 -14.97
N THR A 59 15.34 6.53 -14.75
CA THR A 59 14.65 6.95 -13.54
C THR A 59 14.94 6.01 -12.37
N PHE A 60 14.78 6.53 -11.16
CA PHE A 60 14.88 5.72 -9.93
C PHE A 60 14.00 4.47 -9.97
N PHE A 61 12.76 4.59 -10.50
CA PHE A 61 11.84 3.46 -10.56
C PHE A 61 12.25 2.43 -11.63
N GLU A 62 12.78 2.87 -12.77
CA GLU A 62 13.32 1.97 -13.80
C GLU A 62 14.50 1.18 -13.28
N ILE A 63 15.47 1.84 -12.58
CA ILE A 63 16.60 1.14 -11.94
C ILE A 63 16.10 0.08 -10.96
N THR A 64 15.16 0.43 -10.08
CA THR A 64 14.65 -0.51 -9.07
C THR A 64 13.89 -1.68 -9.70
N THR A 65 13.16 -1.43 -10.78
CA THR A 65 12.46 -2.46 -11.54
C THR A 65 13.43 -3.39 -12.26
N ALA A 66 14.47 -2.84 -12.92
CA ALA A 66 15.52 -3.63 -13.54
C ALA A 66 16.23 -4.52 -12.51
N ALA A 67 16.55 -3.95 -11.33
CA ALA A 67 17.16 -4.71 -10.24
C ALA A 67 16.25 -5.87 -9.77
N ALA A 68 14.94 -5.64 -9.65
CA ALA A 68 14.00 -6.70 -9.27
C ALA A 68 13.95 -7.82 -10.33
N ILE A 69 13.90 -7.48 -11.62
CA ILE A 69 13.86 -8.46 -12.71
C ILE A 69 15.18 -9.27 -12.77
N ILE A 70 16.34 -8.62 -12.62
CA ILE A 70 17.64 -9.32 -12.57
C ILE A 70 17.69 -10.24 -11.34
N ALA A 71 17.21 -9.76 -10.18
CA ALA A 71 17.15 -10.57 -8.97
C ALA A 71 16.28 -11.83 -9.18
N PHE A 72 15.11 -11.70 -9.79
CA PHE A 72 14.20 -12.82 -10.01
C PHE A 72 14.73 -13.80 -11.05
N ASN A 73 15.51 -13.33 -12.03
CA ASN A 73 16.19 -14.18 -12.98
C ASN A 73 17.35 -14.98 -12.32
N LYS A 74 18.12 -14.33 -11.44
CA LYS A 74 19.24 -14.99 -10.71
C LYS A 74 18.74 -15.94 -9.62
N TYR A 75 17.60 -15.66 -9.04
CA TYR A 75 17.00 -16.44 -7.95
C TYR A 75 15.57 -16.85 -8.33
N PRO A 76 15.43 -17.86 -9.20
CA PRO A 76 14.13 -18.29 -9.70
C PRO A 76 13.23 -18.81 -8.56
N SER A 77 11.93 -18.64 -8.73
CA SER A 77 10.87 -19.11 -7.84
C SER A 77 9.72 -19.71 -8.65
N ASP A 78 8.80 -20.39 -7.99
CA ASP A 78 7.60 -20.92 -8.65
C ASP A 78 6.69 -19.79 -9.17
N VAL A 79 6.65 -18.65 -8.44
CA VAL A 79 5.80 -17.51 -8.80
C VAL A 79 6.52 -16.19 -8.52
N ASN A 80 6.49 -15.29 -9.52
CA ASN A 80 6.90 -13.90 -9.35
C ASN A 80 5.65 -13.02 -9.27
N ILE A 81 5.46 -12.31 -8.16
CA ILE A 81 4.41 -11.30 -7.97
C ILE A 81 5.03 -9.92 -8.14
N ILE A 82 4.51 -9.15 -9.10
CA ILE A 82 5.08 -7.84 -9.44
C ILE A 82 3.99 -6.79 -9.33
N GLU A 83 4.19 -5.83 -8.44
CA GLU A 83 3.33 -4.67 -8.27
C GLU A 83 3.73 -3.57 -9.24
N THR A 84 2.74 -3.02 -9.95
CA THR A 84 2.90 -1.84 -10.81
C THR A 84 3.15 -0.60 -9.95
N GLY A 85 4.13 0.21 -10.30
CA GLY A 85 4.45 1.43 -9.55
C GLY A 85 3.43 2.55 -9.78
N LEU A 86 3.20 2.91 -11.05
CA LEU A 86 2.31 4.00 -11.43
C LEU A 86 1.57 3.70 -12.72
N GLY A 87 0.25 3.88 -12.70
CA GLY A 87 -0.58 3.70 -13.90
C GLY A 87 -0.60 2.24 -14.36
N GLY A 88 0.12 1.91 -15.40
CA GLY A 88 0.25 0.55 -15.93
C GLY A 88 0.84 0.53 -17.35
N ARG A 89 0.24 1.25 -18.30
CA ARG A 89 0.64 1.22 -19.73
C ARG A 89 2.11 1.57 -19.95
N LEU A 90 2.60 2.60 -19.29
CA LEU A 90 3.98 3.10 -19.40
C LEU A 90 4.83 2.77 -18.15
N ASP A 91 4.31 1.92 -17.26
CA ASP A 91 5.05 1.52 -16.07
C ASP A 91 6.25 0.62 -16.43
N ALA A 92 7.37 0.81 -15.75
CA ALA A 92 8.59 0.04 -16.00
C ALA A 92 8.38 -1.48 -15.86
N THR A 93 7.45 -1.92 -15.00
CA THR A 93 7.11 -3.35 -14.85
C THR A 93 6.38 -3.92 -16.05
N ASN A 94 5.83 -3.06 -16.92
CA ASN A 94 5.01 -3.49 -18.04
C ASN A 94 5.80 -4.06 -19.25
N ILE A 95 7.13 -4.05 -19.16
CA ILE A 95 8.02 -4.74 -20.14
C ILE A 95 7.86 -6.27 -20.09
N ILE A 96 7.30 -6.81 -19.00
CA ILE A 96 7.08 -8.25 -18.86
C ILE A 96 5.88 -8.64 -19.72
N GLU A 97 6.14 -9.40 -20.77
CA GLU A 97 5.11 -9.83 -21.73
C GLU A 97 4.41 -11.12 -21.30
N ASN A 98 5.18 -12.12 -20.89
CA ASN A 98 4.68 -13.45 -20.50
C ASN A 98 4.12 -13.45 -19.08
N LYS A 99 2.88 -12.96 -18.96
CA LYS A 99 2.17 -12.91 -17.67
C LYS A 99 1.24 -14.11 -17.53
N LYS A 100 1.26 -14.79 -16.40
CA LYS A 100 0.30 -15.85 -16.10
C LYS A 100 -1.10 -15.28 -15.82
N LEU A 101 -1.14 -14.10 -15.21
CA LEU A 101 -2.37 -13.43 -14.76
C LEU A 101 -2.11 -11.94 -14.61
N THR A 102 -3.10 -11.10 -14.90
CA THR A 102 -3.10 -9.68 -14.52
C THR A 102 -4.21 -9.39 -13.54
N ILE A 103 -3.95 -8.48 -12.60
CA ILE A 103 -4.90 -8.13 -11.55
C ILE A 103 -5.04 -6.62 -11.49
N ILE A 104 -6.27 -6.11 -11.62
CA ILE A 104 -6.59 -4.72 -11.31
C ILE A 104 -7.36 -4.68 -10.00
N THR A 105 -6.78 -4.02 -9.02
CA THR A 105 -7.43 -3.73 -7.74
C THR A 105 -8.43 -2.58 -7.91
N LYS A 106 -9.07 -2.14 -6.82
CA LYS A 106 -10.00 -1.01 -6.85
C LYS A 106 -9.29 0.25 -7.34
N ILE A 107 -9.92 0.94 -8.29
CA ILE A 107 -9.45 2.21 -8.86
C ILE A 107 -10.12 3.38 -8.14
N GLY A 108 -9.32 4.36 -7.72
CA GLY A 108 -9.71 5.66 -7.20
C GLY A 108 -8.98 6.79 -7.91
N PHE A 109 -9.25 8.02 -7.51
CA PHE A 109 -8.53 9.20 -7.97
C PHE A 109 -7.22 9.32 -7.21
N ASP A 110 -6.12 9.05 -7.89
CA ASP A 110 -4.76 9.27 -7.42
C ASP A 110 -3.86 9.57 -8.61
N HIS A 111 -2.77 10.30 -8.37
CA HIS A 111 -1.81 10.67 -9.42
C HIS A 111 -2.46 11.29 -10.67
N ILE A 112 -3.46 12.14 -10.45
CA ILE A 112 -4.26 12.75 -11.54
C ILE A 112 -3.42 13.62 -12.47
N GLU A 113 -2.31 14.14 -12.00
CA GLU A 113 -1.31 14.89 -12.74
C GLU A 113 -0.63 14.06 -13.84
N PHE A 114 -0.51 12.73 -13.64
CA PHE A 114 0.11 11.80 -14.60
C PHE A 114 -0.90 10.94 -15.33
N LEU A 115 -1.95 10.49 -14.64
CA LEU A 115 -2.89 9.49 -15.16
C LEU A 115 -4.14 10.10 -15.80
N GLY A 116 -4.35 11.41 -15.62
CA GLY A 116 -5.51 12.13 -16.14
C GLY A 116 -6.58 12.41 -15.09
N LYS A 117 -7.42 13.41 -15.40
CA LYS A 117 -8.44 13.95 -14.48
C LYS A 117 -9.76 13.16 -14.49
N LYS A 118 -9.93 12.23 -15.43
CA LYS A 118 -11.12 11.39 -15.53
C LYS A 118 -10.81 9.98 -15.09
N ILE A 119 -11.72 9.37 -14.34
CA ILE A 119 -11.53 8.00 -13.84
C ILE A 119 -11.38 6.98 -14.98
N GLU A 120 -11.96 7.27 -16.14
CA GLU A 120 -11.83 6.47 -17.36
C GLU A 120 -10.40 6.49 -17.92
N ASP A 121 -9.69 7.62 -17.80
CA ASP A 121 -8.31 7.74 -18.24
C ASP A 121 -7.40 6.93 -17.32
N ILE A 122 -7.58 7.07 -16.01
CA ILE A 122 -6.88 6.26 -15.01
C ILE A 122 -7.12 4.77 -15.24
N ALA A 123 -8.35 4.38 -15.53
CA ALA A 123 -8.71 3.00 -15.83
C ALA A 123 -8.02 2.47 -17.12
N ARG A 124 -7.90 3.30 -18.17
CA ARG A 124 -7.19 2.92 -19.41
C ARG A 124 -5.69 2.75 -19.15
N GLU A 125 -5.07 3.67 -18.43
CA GLU A 125 -3.65 3.56 -18.07
C GLU A 125 -3.38 2.27 -17.29
N LYS A 126 -4.23 1.94 -16.33
CA LYS A 126 -4.10 0.68 -15.56
C LYS A 126 -4.37 -0.56 -16.42
N ALA A 127 -5.37 -0.52 -17.31
CA ALA A 127 -5.66 -1.61 -18.25
C ALA A 127 -4.53 -1.85 -19.27
N GLY A 128 -3.58 -0.91 -19.39
CA GLY A 128 -2.39 -1.07 -20.24
C GLY A 128 -1.49 -2.25 -19.87
N ILE A 129 -1.69 -2.87 -18.71
CA ILE A 129 -0.98 -4.10 -18.32
C ILE A 129 -1.62 -5.37 -18.90
N PHE A 130 -2.83 -5.29 -19.46
CA PHE A 130 -3.49 -6.46 -20.05
C PHE A 130 -2.72 -6.97 -21.27
N ARG A 131 -2.76 -8.26 -21.47
CA ARG A 131 -2.16 -8.93 -22.65
C ARG A 131 -3.17 -9.90 -23.26
N LYS A 132 -3.10 -10.05 -24.58
CA LYS A 132 -3.86 -11.09 -25.28
C LYS A 132 -3.55 -12.46 -24.69
N ASN A 133 -4.56 -13.29 -24.54
CA ASN A 133 -4.45 -14.64 -23.98
C ASN A 133 -3.97 -14.71 -22.52
N THR A 134 -3.91 -13.59 -21.80
CA THR A 134 -3.59 -13.58 -20.37
C THR A 134 -4.86 -13.26 -19.59
N PRO A 135 -5.38 -14.14 -18.75
CA PRO A 135 -6.57 -13.87 -17.97
C PRO A 135 -6.40 -12.66 -17.05
N VAL A 136 -7.49 -11.98 -16.77
CA VAL A 136 -7.51 -10.79 -15.91
C VAL A 136 -8.54 -10.92 -14.81
N ILE A 137 -8.13 -10.58 -13.58
CA ILE A 137 -9.04 -10.36 -12.47
C ILE A 137 -9.24 -8.85 -12.31
N ILE A 138 -10.49 -8.41 -12.35
CA ILE A 138 -10.87 -7.03 -12.09
C ILE A 138 -11.60 -6.99 -10.75
N ALA A 139 -10.95 -6.46 -9.71
CA ALA A 139 -11.56 -6.30 -8.39
C ALA A 139 -12.82 -5.43 -8.48
N LYS A 140 -13.73 -5.57 -7.51
CA LYS A 140 -14.96 -4.80 -7.45
C LYS A 140 -14.67 -3.29 -7.55
N GLN A 141 -15.21 -2.65 -8.56
CA GLN A 141 -15.06 -1.21 -8.79
C GLN A 141 -16.26 -0.44 -8.23
N LYS A 142 -15.99 0.52 -7.33
CA LYS A 142 -17.02 1.44 -6.80
C LYS A 142 -17.55 2.33 -7.93
N ASN A 143 -16.68 2.77 -8.83
CA ASN A 143 -17.02 3.63 -9.95
C ASN A 143 -17.43 2.81 -11.19
N LYS A 144 -18.70 2.97 -11.64
CA LYS A 144 -19.25 2.25 -12.79
C LYS A 144 -18.52 2.56 -14.11
N LYS A 145 -18.03 3.80 -14.29
CA LYS A 145 -17.30 4.19 -15.49
C LYS A 145 -15.93 3.52 -15.54
N ALA A 146 -15.20 3.46 -14.41
CA ALA A 146 -13.95 2.72 -14.33
C ALA A 146 -14.15 1.24 -14.70
N ARG A 147 -15.18 0.59 -14.11
CA ARG A 147 -15.52 -0.81 -14.45
C ARG A 147 -15.81 -0.99 -15.93
N LYS A 148 -16.67 -0.14 -16.53
CA LYS A 148 -17.01 -0.20 -17.96
C LYS A 148 -15.77 -0.07 -18.84
N THR A 149 -14.87 0.84 -18.49
CA THR A 149 -13.62 1.06 -19.23
C THR A 149 -12.69 -0.16 -19.17
N LEU A 150 -12.51 -0.75 -17.97
CA LEU A 150 -11.70 -1.96 -17.81
C LEU A 150 -12.26 -3.13 -18.63
N LEU A 151 -13.57 -3.36 -18.54
CA LEU A 151 -14.24 -4.41 -19.32
C LEU A 151 -14.07 -4.20 -20.83
N ALA A 152 -14.24 -2.97 -21.32
CA ALA A 152 -14.04 -2.65 -22.75
C ALA A 152 -12.60 -2.90 -23.20
N CYS A 153 -11.60 -2.58 -22.36
CA CYS A 153 -10.19 -2.87 -22.65
C CYS A 153 -9.93 -4.38 -22.72
N ALA A 154 -10.47 -5.16 -21.80
CA ALA A 154 -10.33 -6.61 -21.79
C ALA A 154 -11.00 -7.26 -22.99
N THR A 155 -12.23 -6.85 -23.32
CA THR A 155 -12.96 -7.34 -24.51
C THR A 155 -12.21 -7.03 -25.81
N LYS A 156 -11.66 -5.81 -25.95
CA LYS A 156 -10.86 -5.42 -27.12
C LYS A 156 -9.65 -6.33 -27.34
N LEU A 157 -9.02 -6.79 -26.28
CA LEU A 157 -7.88 -7.71 -26.31
C LEU A 157 -8.30 -9.19 -26.38
N LYS A 158 -9.60 -9.48 -26.35
CA LYS A 158 -10.15 -10.84 -26.25
C LYS A 158 -9.56 -11.61 -25.05
N THR A 159 -9.39 -10.90 -23.93
CA THR A 159 -8.82 -11.43 -22.68
C THR A 159 -9.95 -12.02 -21.86
N GLU A 160 -9.72 -13.20 -21.30
CA GLU A 160 -10.63 -13.83 -20.36
C GLU A 160 -10.70 -13.01 -19.06
N ILE A 161 -11.93 -12.70 -18.63
CA ILE A 161 -12.17 -12.01 -17.36
C ILE A 161 -12.61 -13.05 -16.34
N ILE A 162 -11.83 -13.17 -15.28
CA ILE A 162 -12.11 -14.11 -14.19
C ILE A 162 -12.95 -13.40 -13.12
N ASP A 163 -14.07 -14.00 -12.79
CA ASP A 163 -14.92 -13.54 -11.71
C ASP A 163 -14.29 -13.82 -10.35
N ILE A 164 -14.46 -12.86 -9.42
CA ILE A 164 -13.90 -12.99 -8.09
C ILE A 164 -14.74 -13.95 -7.25
N GLU A 165 -14.09 -14.95 -6.72
CA GLU A 165 -14.63 -15.85 -5.71
C GLU A 165 -14.44 -15.22 -4.33
N ASN A 166 -15.55 -14.87 -3.68
CA ASN A 166 -15.50 -14.20 -2.39
C ASN A 166 -15.12 -15.16 -1.27
N ILE A 167 -14.20 -14.74 -0.41
CA ILE A 167 -13.97 -15.42 0.87
C ILE A 167 -15.11 -15.06 1.85
N SER A 168 -15.38 -15.96 2.79
CA SER A 168 -16.38 -15.70 3.82
C SER A 168 -15.98 -14.51 4.71
N LEU A 169 -16.93 -13.64 5.02
CA LEU A 169 -16.76 -12.52 5.96
C LEU A 169 -16.42 -12.97 7.38
N ASN A 170 -16.66 -14.26 7.71
CA ASN A 170 -16.25 -14.86 8.98
C ASN A 170 -14.78 -15.33 8.98
N THR A 171 -14.06 -15.16 7.87
CA THR A 171 -12.63 -15.47 7.82
C THR A 171 -11.86 -14.39 8.57
N THR A 172 -11.08 -14.76 9.57
CA THR A 172 -10.19 -13.82 10.25
C THR A 172 -9.06 -13.40 9.31
N LEU A 173 -8.85 -12.09 9.18
CA LEU A 173 -7.74 -11.52 8.42
C LEU A 173 -6.71 -10.92 9.38
N GLY A 174 -5.43 -11.03 9.05
CA GLY A 174 -4.37 -10.36 9.79
C GLY A 174 -4.30 -8.85 9.50
N LEU A 175 -4.81 -8.41 8.34
CA LEU A 175 -4.93 -6.99 8.01
C LEU A 175 -6.31 -6.46 8.37
N SER A 176 -6.36 -5.31 9.03
CA SER A 176 -7.58 -4.67 9.49
C SER A 176 -8.29 -3.87 8.40
N GLY A 177 -9.62 -3.78 8.47
CA GLY A 177 -10.48 -3.00 7.59
C GLY A 177 -11.29 -3.83 6.60
N ASP A 178 -12.55 -3.43 6.37
CA ASP A 178 -13.49 -4.20 5.54
C ASP A 178 -13.05 -4.36 4.08
N HIS A 179 -12.30 -3.37 3.56
CA HIS A 179 -11.70 -3.43 2.21
C HIS A 179 -10.70 -4.58 2.06
N GLN A 180 -10.13 -5.09 3.14
CA GLN A 180 -9.19 -6.21 3.10
C GLN A 180 -9.88 -7.53 2.72
N TYR A 181 -11.19 -7.67 2.96
CA TYR A 181 -11.94 -8.83 2.46
C TYR A 181 -12.03 -8.83 0.93
N GLU A 182 -12.18 -7.65 0.30
CA GLU A 182 -12.14 -7.53 -1.17
C GLU A 182 -10.73 -7.87 -1.71
N ASN A 183 -9.69 -7.38 -1.05
CA ASN A 183 -8.29 -7.67 -1.41
C ASN A 183 -7.96 -9.16 -1.22
N ALA A 184 -8.38 -9.77 -0.13
CA ALA A 184 -8.17 -11.19 0.16
C ALA A 184 -8.94 -12.09 -0.82
N SER A 185 -10.19 -11.73 -1.18
CA SER A 185 -10.98 -12.44 -2.21
C SER A 185 -10.30 -12.39 -3.58
N THR A 186 -9.78 -11.23 -3.95
CA THR A 186 -9.00 -11.06 -5.18
C THR A 186 -7.75 -11.92 -5.19
N ALA A 187 -7.01 -11.95 -4.08
CA ALA A 187 -5.81 -12.77 -3.92
C ALA A 187 -6.12 -14.28 -3.90
N TYR A 188 -7.22 -14.68 -3.25
CA TYR A 188 -7.68 -16.06 -3.23
C TYR A 188 -8.03 -16.57 -4.63
N THR A 189 -8.79 -15.76 -5.39
CA THR A 189 -9.14 -16.08 -6.79
C THR A 189 -7.87 -16.23 -7.63
N ALA A 190 -6.91 -15.31 -7.49
CA ALA A 190 -5.63 -15.40 -8.17
C ALA A 190 -4.84 -16.66 -7.80
N ALA A 191 -4.81 -17.01 -6.52
CA ALA A 191 -4.14 -18.20 -6.04
C ALA A 191 -4.76 -19.50 -6.62
N LYS A 192 -6.08 -19.56 -6.78
CA LYS A 192 -6.78 -20.72 -7.41
C LYS A 192 -6.41 -20.91 -8.88
N ILE A 193 -6.12 -19.83 -9.60
CA ILE A 193 -5.67 -19.91 -11.00
C ILE A 193 -4.24 -20.47 -11.06
N ILE A 194 -3.39 -20.09 -10.12
CA ILE A 194 -1.99 -20.54 -10.04
C ILE A 194 -1.93 -21.97 -9.52
N LEU A 195 -2.70 -22.29 -8.48
CA LEU A 195 -2.76 -23.58 -7.83
C LEU A 195 -4.21 -24.04 -7.67
N PRO A 196 -4.78 -24.77 -8.66
CA PRO A 196 -6.19 -25.17 -8.64
C PRO A 196 -6.64 -25.98 -7.42
N LEU A 197 -5.74 -26.75 -6.80
CA LEU A 197 -6.00 -27.56 -5.63
C LEU A 197 -5.59 -26.84 -4.32
N LEU A 198 -6.17 -25.68 -4.06
CA LEU A 198 -5.94 -24.95 -2.81
C LEU A 198 -6.64 -25.60 -1.62
N SER A 199 -5.89 -25.80 -0.53
CA SER A 199 -6.46 -26.16 0.78
C SER A 199 -7.10 -24.93 1.42
N LEU A 200 -8.39 -24.99 1.71
CA LEU A 200 -9.11 -23.88 2.36
C LEU A 200 -8.57 -23.58 3.77
N SER A 201 -8.17 -24.61 4.52
CA SER A 201 -7.59 -24.45 5.87
C SER A 201 -6.26 -23.71 5.83
N LYS A 202 -5.34 -24.10 4.93
CA LYS A 202 -4.06 -23.39 4.72
C LYS A 202 -4.28 -21.95 4.24
N THR A 203 -5.25 -21.74 3.35
CA THR A 203 -5.61 -20.40 2.87
C THR A 203 -6.09 -19.50 4.02
N LYS A 204 -7.02 -19.99 4.86
CA LYS A 204 -7.49 -19.24 6.03
C LYS A 204 -6.37 -18.92 7.01
N LEU A 205 -5.45 -19.86 7.24
CA LEU A 205 -4.27 -19.64 8.07
C LEU A 205 -3.38 -18.54 7.50
N ALA A 206 -3.07 -18.61 6.21
CA ALA A 206 -2.29 -17.58 5.51
C ALA A 206 -2.92 -16.18 5.64
N LEU A 207 -4.22 -16.07 5.37
CA LEU A 207 -4.95 -14.80 5.47
C LEU A 207 -4.93 -14.23 6.89
N LYS A 208 -5.03 -15.08 7.91
CA LYS A 208 -4.94 -14.70 9.34
C LYS A 208 -3.54 -14.22 9.71
N GLN A 209 -2.51 -14.85 9.18
CA GLN A 209 -1.11 -14.53 9.50
C GLN A 209 -0.55 -13.37 8.69
N THR A 210 -1.25 -12.93 7.64
CA THR A 210 -0.78 -11.83 6.78
C THR A 210 -0.63 -10.54 7.58
N THR A 211 0.56 -9.98 7.55
CA THR A 211 0.86 -8.67 8.16
C THR A 211 1.44 -7.72 7.11
N TRP A 212 1.15 -6.45 7.24
CA TRP A 212 1.76 -5.39 6.42
C TRP A 212 1.80 -4.10 7.21
N PRO A 213 2.96 -3.68 7.71
CA PRO A 213 3.08 -2.47 8.51
C PRO A 213 2.53 -1.22 7.80
N GLY A 214 1.96 -0.29 8.55
CA GLY A 214 1.40 0.95 8.00
C GLY A 214 0.07 0.79 7.24
N ARG A 215 -0.65 -0.33 7.44
CA ARG A 215 -2.01 -0.55 6.92
C ARG A 215 -2.97 -0.86 8.07
N VAL A 216 -3.53 0.20 8.68
CA VAL A 216 -4.33 0.11 9.91
C VAL A 216 -3.59 -0.73 10.95
N HIS A 217 -2.30 -0.46 11.08
CA HIS A 217 -1.35 -1.22 11.89
C HIS A 217 -1.45 -0.77 13.35
N GLN A 218 -1.87 -1.67 14.23
CA GLN A 218 -1.86 -1.43 15.67
C GLN A 218 -0.43 -1.60 16.19
N ILE A 219 0.10 -0.56 16.83
CA ILE A 219 1.42 -0.60 17.46
C ILE A 219 1.27 -1.20 18.86
N GLU A 220 1.83 -2.38 19.06
CA GLU A 220 1.73 -3.14 20.30
C GLU A 220 3.08 -3.28 21.03
N HIS A 221 4.19 -2.97 20.34
CA HIS A 221 5.55 -3.11 20.82
C HIS A 221 6.42 -1.95 20.33
N GLY A 222 7.60 -1.79 20.92
CA GLY A 222 8.60 -0.80 20.52
C GLY A 222 8.54 0.47 21.35
N ASN A 223 9.20 1.53 20.87
CA ASN A 223 9.40 2.75 21.65
C ASN A 223 8.12 3.55 21.91
N ILE A 224 7.16 3.51 20.97
CA ILE A 224 5.93 4.32 21.04
C ILE A 224 5.05 3.93 22.22
N ILE A 225 5.02 2.65 22.63
CA ILE A 225 4.22 2.21 23.77
C ILE A 225 4.61 2.88 25.09
N ASN A 226 5.85 3.38 25.22
CA ASN A 226 6.30 4.09 26.40
C ASN A 226 5.59 5.45 26.60
N TYR A 227 5.04 6.02 25.53
CA TYR A 227 4.30 7.28 25.52
C TYR A 227 2.79 7.08 25.63
N ARG A 228 2.31 5.83 25.58
CA ARG A 228 0.88 5.55 25.38
C ARG A 228 0.34 4.58 26.42
N LYS A 229 -0.90 4.80 26.85
CA LYS A 229 -1.67 3.87 27.68
C LYS A 229 -2.90 3.33 26.93
N ASN A 230 -3.17 3.84 25.73
CA ASN A 230 -4.29 3.46 24.91
C ASN A 230 -3.81 3.05 23.51
N ILE A 231 -4.70 2.46 22.72
CA ILE A 231 -4.42 1.98 21.37
C ILE A 231 -3.78 3.06 20.49
N THR A 232 -2.77 2.66 19.74
CA THR A 232 -2.13 3.51 18.72
C THR A 232 -2.20 2.80 17.38
N ILE A 233 -2.79 3.47 16.39
CA ILE A 233 -2.91 2.98 15.02
C ILE A 233 -2.01 3.81 14.12
N LEU A 234 -1.25 3.11 13.27
CA LEU A 234 -0.43 3.68 12.21
C LEU A 234 -1.00 3.30 10.85
N ASP A 235 -1.24 4.30 10.00
CA ASP A 235 -1.71 4.06 8.63
C ASP A 235 -1.07 5.03 7.63
N GLY A 236 -0.69 4.53 6.47
CA GLY A 236 -0.11 5.32 5.38
C GLY A 236 -1.12 6.03 4.48
N ALA A 237 -2.37 6.19 4.91
CA ALA A 237 -3.41 6.89 4.17
C ALA A 237 -3.03 8.34 3.88
N HIS A 238 -3.33 8.80 2.64
CA HIS A 238 -2.93 10.12 2.18
C HIS A 238 -3.83 10.68 1.05
N ASN A 239 -4.93 10.01 0.74
CA ASN A 239 -5.90 10.42 -0.26
C ASN A 239 -7.32 10.16 0.22
N GLU A 240 -8.31 10.66 -0.51
CA GLU A 240 -9.73 10.61 -0.15
C GLU A 240 -10.24 9.17 0.06
N ASP A 241 -9.93 8.26 -0.87
CA ASP A 241 -10.38 6.86 -0.76
C ASP A 241 -9.85 6.17 0.50
N SER A 242 -8.60 6.44 0.87
CA SER A 242 -7.98 5.90 2.09
C SER A 242 -8.53 6.58 3.36
N ALA A 243 -8.89 7.87 3.29
CA ALA A 243 -9.57 8.57 4.39
C ALA A 243 -10.93 7.95 4.71
N TYR A 244 -11.72 7.58 3.71
CA TYR A 244 -12.98 6.85 3.92
C TYR A 244 -12.78 5.47 4.57
N VAL A 245 -11.66 4.81 4.30
CA VAL A 245 -11.32 3.55 4.97
C VAL A 245 -11.05 3.80 6.46
N LEU A 246 -10.28 4.85 6.78
CA LEU A 246 -10.02 5.24 8.17
C LEU A 246 -11.30 5.64 8.90
N ASP A 247 -12.17 6.45 8.29
CA ASP A 247 -13.46 6.83 8.86
C ASP A 247 -14.29 5.61 9.29
N LYS A 248 -14.45 4.64 8.39
CA LYS A 248 -15.14 3.38 8.70
C LYS A 248 -14.48 2.59 9.81
N TYR A 249 -13.16 2.54 9.82
CA TYR A 249 -12.42 1.83 10.86
C TYR A 249 -12.61 2.48 12.23
N LEU A 250 -12.45 3.81 12.33
CA LEU A 250 -12.61 4.56 13.56
C LEU A 250 -14.04 4.45 14.11
N ASN A 251 -15.03 4.54 13.21
CA ASN A 251 -16.43 4.35 13.58
C ASN A 251 -16.69 2.94 14.15
N LYS A 252 -16.16 1.90 13.51
CA LYS A 252 -16.34 0.51 13.96
C LYS A 252 -15.65 0.22 15.30
N LYS A 253 -14.52 0.87 15.59
CA LYS A 253 -13.81 0.73 16.88
C LYS A 253 -14.58 1.33 18.06
N SER A 254 -15.38 2.38 17.83
CA SER A 254 -16.26 3.01 18.84
C SER A 254 -15.55 3.38 20.15
N LEU A 255 -14.28 3.80 20.09
CA LEU A 255 -13.44 4.17 21.25
C LEU A 255 -13.54 5.66 21.61
N GLY A 256 -14.58 6.35 21.16
CA GLY A 256 -14.70 7.80 21.31
C GLY A 256 -13.85 8.57 20.32
N LYS A 257 -13.35 9.74 20.73
CA LYS A 257 -12.52 10.59 19.87
C LYS A 257 -11.04 10.24 20.01
N TRP A 258 -10.31 10.34 18.89
CA TRP A 258 -8.91 10.02 18.76
C TRP A 258 -8.05 11.27 18.68
N ASN A 259 -6.86 11.25 19.24
CA ASN A 259 -5.82 12.19 18.89
C ASN A 259 -5.23 11.80 17.52
N LEU A 260 -4.88 12.80 16.71
CA LEU A 260 -4.31 12.61 15.39
C LEU A 260 -2.91 13.22 15.33
N ILE A 261 -1.88 12.42 15.04
CA ILE A 261 -0.59 12.95 14.57
C ILE A 261 -0.60 12.87 13.03
N ILE A 262 -0.35 14.01 12.39
CA ILE A 262 -0.42 14.11 10.93
C ILE A 262 0.81 14.78 10.33
N GLY A 263 1.34 14.16 9.26
CA GLY A 263 2.34 14.72 8.36
C GLY A 263 2.01 14.31 6.93
N MET A 264 1.89 15.30 6.03
CA MET A 264 1.48 15.08 4.63
C MET A 264 2.39 15.81 3.65
N LEU A 265 2.36 15.36 2.39
CA LEU A 265 3.06 16.00 1.29
C LEU A 265 2.23 17.14 0.69
N ARG A 266 2.91 18.20 0.18
CA ARG A 266 2.27 19.40 -0.37
C ARG A 266 1.42 19.17 -1.62
N ASN A 267 1.61 18.06 -2.32
CA ASN A 267 0.78 17.66 -3.45
C ASN A 267 -0.53 16.94 -3.05
N ARG A 268 -0.84 16.90 -1.74
CA ARG A 268 -2.06 16.30 -1.19
C ARG A 268 -2.90 17.37 -0.49
N ASP A 269 -4.22 17.20 -0.47
CA ASP A 269 -5.11 18.10 0.23
C ASP A 269 -5.37 17.62 1.66
N VAL A 270 -4.71 18.28 2.62
CA VAL A 270 -4.85 17.97 4.07
C VAL A 270 -6.28 18.20 4.54
N LYS A 271 -6.93 19.27 4.05
CA LYS A 271 -8.27 19.66 4.50
C LYS A 271 -9.29 18.63 4.07
N ASP A 272 -9.31 18.25 2.79
CA ASP A 272 -10.26 17.28 2.27
C ASP A 272 -10.02 15.91 2.89
N PHE A 273 -8.76 15.52 3.06
CA PHE A 273 -8.39 14.28 3.73
C PHE A 273 -8.92 14.20 5.18
N VAL A 274 -8.63 15.20 6.01
CA VAL A 274 -9.02 15.19 7.44
C VAL A 274 -10.53 15.38 7.62
N ASN A 275 -11.19 16.19 6.77
CA ASN A 275 -12.62 16.44 6.87
C ASN A 275 -13.48 15.18 6.79
N ILE A 276 -13.01 14.13 6.12
CA ILE A 276 -13.76 12.87 5.97
C ILE A 276 -13.96 12.19 7.33
N PHE A 277 -12.95 12.18 8.19
CA PHE A 277 -13.01 11.49 9.49
C PHE A 277 -12.87 12.43 10.70
N LYS A 278 -13.01 13.76 10.51
CA LYS A 278 -12.84 14.77 11.57
C LYS A 278 -13.76 14.57 12.78
N ASN A 279 -14.93 13.97 12.58
CA ASN A 279 -15.88 13.72 13.67
C ASN A 279 -15.35 12.73 14.70
N HIS A 280 -14.35 11.90 14.33
CA HIS A 280 -13.67 10.99 15.21
C HIS A 280 -12.43 11.61 15.90
N ILE A 281 -12.08 12.86 15.54
CA ILE A 281 -10.85 13.48 16.03
C ILE A 281 -11.11 14.39 17.22
N ASN A 282 -10.26 14.28 18.25
CA ASN A 282 -10.20 15.15 19.41
C ASN A 282 -9.28 16.34 19.15
N LYS A 283 -7.98 16.06 19.00
CA LYS A 283 -6.93 17.05 18.73
C LYS A 283 -6.03 16.57 17.60
N VAL A 284 -5.46 17.51 16.88
CA VAL A 284 -4.50 17.25 15.79
C VAL A 284 -3.13 17.79 16.20
N PHE A 285 -2.09 16.98 16.05
CA PHE A 285 -0.68 17.34 16.23
C PHE A 285 -0.02 17.29 14.86
N ALA A 286 0.30 18.45 14.33
CA ALA A 286 0.90 18.59 13.01
C ALA A 286 2.42 18.51 13.11
N ILE A 287 3.05 17.68 12.28
CA ILE A 287 4.52 17.55 12.20
C ILE A 287 5.01 17.66 10.75
N THR A 288 6.25 18.09 10.58
CA THR A 288 6.99 17.92 9.33
C THR A 288 7.50 16.49 9.25
N ILE A 289 7.42 15.86 8.06
CA ILE A 289 8.05 14.56 7.84
C ILE A 289 9.55 14.81 7.61
N PRO A 290 10.45 14.28 8.45
CA PRO A 290 11.89 14.50 8.30
C PRO A 290 12.41 14.03 6.94
N ASP A 291 13.42 14.70 6.42
CA ASP A 291 14.13 14.38 5.17
C ASP A 291 13.23 14.39 3.90
N ILE A 292 12.02 14.95 4.00
CA ILE A 292 11.08 15.04 2.88
C ILE A 292 10.80 16.52 2.59
N GLU A 293 11.50 17.09 1.64
CA GLU A 293 11.35 18.50 1.23
C GLU A 293 9.91 18.89 0.84
N SER A 294 9.18 17.96 0.23
CA SER A 294 7.78 18.14 -0.16
C SER A 294 6.78 18.04 0.99
N SER A 295 7.24 17.82 2.23
CA SER A 295 6.37 17.81 3.42
C SER A 295 5.77 19.18 3.71
N TYR A 296 4.53 19.22 4.18
CA TYR A 296 3.99 20.41 4.82
C TYR A 296 4.73 20.69 6.13
N SER A 297 4.89 21.99 6.46
CA SER A 297 5.23 22.40 7.83
C SER A 297 4.01 22.35 8.74
N PRO A 298 4.19 22.29 10.08
CA PRO A 298 3.08 22.35 11.03
C PRO A 298 2.19 23.57 10.82
N ASP A 299 2.76 24.74 10.60
CA ASP A 299 2.02 25.98 10.37
C ASP A 299 1.15 25.93 9.12
N GLN A 300 1.66 25.33 8.04
CA GLN A 300 0.90 25.14 6.81
C GLN A 300 -0.31 24.20 7.03
N ILE A 301 -0.15 23.14 7.81
CA ILE A 301 -1.25 22.23 8.18
C ILE A 301 -2.28 22.98 9.04
N ILE A 302 -1.84 23.76 10.03
CA ILE A 302 -2.70 24.58 10.90
C ILE A 302 -3.56 25.54 10.05
N VAL A 303 -2.93 26.27 9.12
CA VAL A 303 -3.64 27.19 8.22
C VAL A 303 -4.71 26.45 7.39
N LYS A 304 -4.37 25.30 6.82
CA LYS A 304 -5.31 24.49 6.02
C LYS A 304 -6.50 23.95 6.84
N LEU A 305 -6.28 23.60 8.09
CA LEU A 305 -7.29 23.06 8.98
C LEU A 305 -8.01 24.13 9.83
N LYS A 306 -7.67 25.41 9.71
CA LYS A 306 -8.26 26.51 10.52
C LYS A 306 -9.80 26.53 10.53
N LYS A 307 -10.42 26.14 9.40
CA LYS A 307 -11.90 26.13 9.25
C LYS A 307 -12.52 24.75 9.52
N SER A 308 -11.75 23.76 9.97
CA SER A 308 -12.25 22.39 10.22
C SER A 308 -13.07 22.26 11.52
N GLY A 309 -12.88 23.23 12.45
CA GLY A 309 -13.39 23.15 13.81
C GLY A 309 -12.55 22.29 14.76
N LEU A 310 -11.40 21.77 14.31
CA LEU A 310 -10.47 20.98 15.12
C LEU A 310 -9.44 21.87 15.82
N GLN A 311 -9.04 21.49 17.03
CA GLN A 311 -7.87 22.06 17.67
C GLN A 311 -6.63 21.46 17.03
N VAL A 312 -5.84 22.26 16.35
CA VAL A 312 -4.59 21.86 15.67
C VAL A 312 -3.42 22.51 16.37
N LEU A 313 -2.47 21.71 16.83
CA LEU A 313 -1.27 22.13 17.55
C LEU A 313 -0.02 21.78 16.73
N PRO A 314 0.98 22.67 16.65
CA PRO A 314 2.26 22.29 16.09
C PRO A 314 3.02 21.38 17.05
N ALA A 315 3.76 20.44 16.51
CA ALA A 315 4.74 19.67 17.24
C ALA A 315 6.07 19.70 16.48
N LYS A 316 7.18 19.71 17.22
CA LYS A 316 8.53 19.80 16.68
C LYS A 316 8.86 18.57 15.81
N ASP A 317 8.51 17.40 16.30
CA ASP A 317 8.75 16.10 15.69
C ASP A 317 7.76 15.06 16.26
N LEU A 318 7.91 13.80 15.85
CA LEU A 318 7.05 12.70 16.31
C LEU A 318 7.14 12.49 17.81
N GLU A 319 8.33 12.53 18.39
CA GLU A 319 8.53 12.33 19.83
C GLU A 319 7.83 13.41 20.64
N ASN A 320 7.99 14.66 20.26
CA ASN A 320 7.30 15.77 20.92
C ASN A 320 5.77 15.65 20.76
N ALA A 321 5.28 15.25 19.56
CA ALA A 321 3.86 15.00 19.37
C ALA A 321 3.32 13.89 20.29
N LEU A 322 4.09 12.82 20.50
CA LEU A 322 3.74 11.73 21.43
C LEU A 322 3.73 12.18 22.89
N GLN A 323 4.67 13.06 23.28
CA GLN A 323 4.79 13.60 24.66
C GLN A 323 3.62 14.51 25.02
N ILE A 324 3.19 15.38 24.09
CA ILE A 324 2.12 16.36 24.33
C ILE A 324 0.71 15.79 24.07
N ALA A 325 0.59 14.69 23.34
CA ALA A 325 -0.68 14.01 23.12
C ALA A 325 -1.10 13.25 24.38
N ASP A 326 -2.33 13.51 24.84
CA ASP A 326 -2.88 12.80 26.00
C ASP A 326 -2.78 11.28 25.82
N LYS A 327 -2.03 10.62 26.70
CA LYS A 327 -1.71 9.19 26.63
C LYS A 327 -2.91 8.27 26.85
N GLU A 328 -3.97 8.75 27.51
CA GLU A 328 -5.19 8.01 27.80
C GLU A 328 -6.16 8.03 26.60
N VAL A 329 -5.98 8.93 25.63
CA VAL A 329 -6.82 9.06 24.42
C VAL A 329 -6.25 8.18 23.30
N PRO A 330 -7.06 7.39 22.57
CA PRO A 330 -6.59 6.63 21.42
C PRO A 330 -5.85 7.51 20.41
N LEU A 331 -4.82 6.99 19.75
CA LEU A 331 -3.97 7.74 18.84
C LEU A 331 -4.01 7.15 17.43
N LEU A 332 -4.23 8.02 16.44
CA LEU A 332 -4.04 7.74 15.02
C LEU A 332 -2.81 8.52 14.52
N ILE A 333 -1.90 7.84 13.84
CA ILE A 333 -0.76 8.45 13.14
C ILE A 333 -0.94 8.17 11.65
N THR A 334 -1.13 9.23 10.84
CA THR A 334 -1.43 9.07 9.41
C THR A 334 -1.13 10.33 8.58
N GLY A 335 -1.30 10.23 7.26
CA GLY A 335 -1.14 11.31 6.30
C GLY A 335 -0.12 11.02 5.20
N SER A 336 0.76 10.03 5.37
CA SER A 336 1.76 9.66 4.37
C SER A 336 2.38 8.29 4.66
N LEU A 337 2.78 7.57 3.61
CA LEU A 337 3.65 6.39 3.76
C LEU A 337 5.04 6.77 4.29
N TYR A 338 5.53 7.97 3.99
CA TYR A 338 6.80 8.47 4.54
C TYR A 338 6.71 8.68 6.05
N LEU A 339 5.59 9.27 6.53
CA LEU A 339 5.34 9.38 7.96
C LEU A 339 5.23 7.99 8.60
N ALA A 340 4.56 7.05 7.95
CA ALA A 340 4.46 5.68 8.45
C ALA A 340 5.84 5.03 8.57
N GLY A 341 6.70 5.16 7.58
CA GLY A 341 8.07 4.67 7.62
C GLY A 341 8.91 5.33 8.72
N TYR A 342 8.84 6.65 8.84
CA TYR A 342 9.49 7.38 9.94
C TYR A 342 9.03 6.90 11.32
N THR A 343 7.71 6.72 11.48
CA THR A 343 7.11 6.22 12.73
C THR A 343 7.60 4.81 13.07
N LEU A 344 7.66 3.90 12.09
CA LEU A 344 8.14 2.53 12.28
C LEU A 344 9.63 2.51 12.65
N ARG A 345 10.44 3.38 12.03
CA ARG A 345 11.88 3.52 12.37
C ARG A 345 12.04 4.04 13.79
N PHE A 346 11.31 5.08 14.19
CA PHE A 346 11.31 5.60 15.55
C PHE A 346 10.89 4.53 16.58
N ASN A 347 9.94 3.69 16.19
CA ASN A 347 9.43 2.60 17.02
C ASN A 347 10.36 1.38 17.10
N ASP A 348 11.49 1.38 16.42
CA ASP A 348 12.40 0.22 16.25
C ASP A 348 11.70 -1.03 15.71
N THR A 349 10.74 -0.82 14.82
CA THR A 349 9.99 -1.92 14.20
C THR A 349 10.82 -2.58 13.11
N LYS A 350 11.08 -3.88 13.23
CA LYS A 350 11.75 -4.67 12.18
C LYS A 350 10.74 -5.10 11.12
N ILE A 351 11.06 -4.81 9.86
CA ILE A 351 10.31 -5.32 8.70
C ILE A 351 11.04 -6.56 8.18
N ASN A 352 10.39 -7.72 8.27
CA ASN A 352 10.92 -9.02 7.85
C ASN A 352 10.41 -9.41 6.46
#